data_d044fb63fbce9a19142bbd8a344ea095
#
_entry.id   d044fb63fbce9a19142bbd8a344ea095
#
_cell.length_a   1.000
_cell.length_b   1.000
_cell.length_c   1.000
_cell.angle_alpha   90.00
_cell.angle_beta   90.00
_cell.angle_gamma   90.00
#
_symmetry.space_group_name_H-M   'P 1'
#
loop_
_entity.id
_entity.type
_entity.pdbx_description
1 polymer ?
#
loop_
_entity_poly.entity_id
_entity_poly.type
_entity_poly.pdbx_seq_one_letter_code
_entity_poly.pdbx_strand_id
1 'polypeptide(L)'
;MKRREFVLLRYSVFFTLLYILVGCTENWVQMQRLQVIDSLMEAHPQAAYDSLCRFDSLEMEDAPRKVAMKCRMLMAKAQNKLYLSMPTDSIFQEVVDYYDSWGTDNEKMQAYYLLGCVYRDHKDAPKAMMSYKKAIECADTLRKECDYSTLSKVYGQMADIYRFQYLHKEAIGCEQKYGYYAARVKDNVSFIQSFDFIANEYLGLGDTLKAIEQTQKCHELFKMHGMQKLAAKTLPTLIYIYLQRSQYNEARCYMDIYEKESGLFNRELAFYEYRTEVLK
;
A
#
# COMPACT_ATOMS: atom_id res chain seq x y z
N MET A 1 0.45 35.23 58.42
CA MET A 1 1.20 34.91 57.15
C MET A 1 0.93 33.53 56.62
N LYS A 2 1.07 32.44 57.36
CA LYS A 2 0.93 31.04 56.90
C LYS A 2 -0.42 30.65 56.24
N ARG A 3 -1.55 31.25 56.62
CA ARG A 3 -2.86 30.88 56.08
C ARG A 3 -3.12 31.40 54.65
N ARG A 4 -2.56 32.56 54.27
CA ARG A 4 -2.67 33.11 52.90
C ARG A 4 -1.80 32.36 51.90
N GLU A 5 -0.62 31.92 52.28
CA GLU A 5 0.28 31.12 51.44
C GLU A 5 -0.31 29.74 51.12
N PHE A 6 -0.99 29.14 52.10
CA PHE A 6 -1.68 27.84 51.91
C PHE A 6 -2.86 27.93 50.94
N VAL A 7 -3.57 29.07 50.97
CA VAL A 7 -4.70 29.32 50.05
C VAL A 7 -4.18 29.55 48.64
N LEU A 8 -3.14 30.31 48.44
CA LEU A 8 -2.50 30.55 47.13
C LEU A 8 -1.91 29.28 46.56
N LEU A 9 -1.30 28.42 47.34
CA LEU A 9 -0.79 27.13 46.91
C LEU A 9 -1.93 26.19 46.42
N ARG A 10 -3.08 26.17 47.14
CA ARG A 10 -4.24 25.40 46.70
C ARG A 10 -4.86 25.88 45.39
N TYR A 11 -4.93 27.19 45.17
CA TYR A 11 -5.39 27.76 43.91
C TYR A 11 -4.38 27.49 42.76
N SER A 12 -3.08 27.59 43.01
CA SER A 12 -2.05 27.25 42.04
C SER A 12 -2.14 25.78 41.62
N VAL A 13 -2.27 24.84 42.56
CA VAL A 13 -2.44 23.41 42.28
C VAL A 13 -3.74 23.13 41.55
N PHE A 14 -4.85 23.81 41.92
CA PHE A 14 -6.12 23.66 41.23
C PHE A 14 -6.06 24.17 39.79
N PHE A 15 -5.48 25.31 39.54
CA PHE A 15 -5.30 25.84 38.17
C PHE A 15 -4.35 25.01 37.33
N THR A 16 -3.27 24.47 37.91
CA THR A 16 -2.38 23.54 37.19
C THR A 16 -3.10 22.22 36.86
N LEU A 17 -3.89 21.67 37.77
CA LEU A 17 -4.73 20.49 37.51
C LEU A 17 -5.79 20.75 36.43
N LEU A 18 -6.43 21.92 36.46
CA LEU A 18 -7.41 22.32 35.46
C LEU A 18 -6.76 22.46 34.06
N TYR A 19 -5.56 23.05 34.00
CA TYR A 19 -4.81 23.21 32.75
C TYR A 19 -4.39 21.87 32.17
N ILE A 20 -3.96 20.92 33.02
CA ILE A 20 -3.63 19.54 32.60
C ILE A 20 -4.88 18.81 32.07
N LEU A 21 -6.04 18.96 32.73
CA LEU A 21 -7.30 18.33 32.30
C LEU A 21 -7.78 18.89 30.96
N VAL A 22 -7.70 20.20 30.74
CA VAL A 22 -8.08 20.85 29.48
C VAL A 22 -7.15 20.41 28.36
N GLY A 23 -5.83 20.41 28.56
CA GLY A 23 -4.87 19.93 27.58
C GLY A 23 -5.04 18.46 27.23
N CYS A 24 -5.40 17.61 28.19
CA CYS A 24 -5.70 16.19 27.92
C CYS A 24 -6.96 16.01 27.06
N THR A 25 -7.97 16.87 27.23
CA THR A 25 -9.22 16.76 26.43
C THR A 25 -9.02 17.22 24.99
N GLU A 26 -8.28 18.29 24.74
CA GLU A 26 -7.95 18.77 23.41
C GLU A 26 -7.13 17.74 22.62
N ASN A 27 -6.09 17.18 23.23
CA ASN A 27 -5.29 16.11 22.64
C ASN A 27 -6.14 14.89 22.25
N TRP A 28 -7.08 14.53 23.07
CA TRP A 28 -7.98 13.41 22.79
C TRP A 28 -8.89 13.71 21.60
N VAL A 29 -9.46 14.91 21.54
CA VAL A 29 -10.33 15.35 20.42
C VAL A 29 -9.55 15.35 19.10
N GLN A 30 -8.33 15.92 19.08
CA GLN A 30 -7.49 15.94 17.87
C GLN A 30 -7.14 14.51 17.40
N MET A 31 -6.77 13.62 18.32
CA MET A 31 -6.50 12.21 17.98
C MET A 31 -7.73 11.49 17.44
N GLN A 32 -8.93 11.74 17.98
CA GLN A 32 -10.18 11.17 17.46
C GLN A 32 -10.46 11.67 16.04
N ARG A 33 -10.25 12.96 15.76
CA ARG A 33 -10.41 13.51 14.41
C ARG A 33 -9.45 12.86 13.42
N LEU A 34 -8.18 12.70 13.78
CA LEU A 34 -7.19 12.00 12.95
C LEU A 34 -7.57 10.53 12.73
N GLN A 35 -8.16 9.87 13.72
CA GLN A 35 -8.64 8.50 13.58
C GLN A 35 -9.84 8.39 12.62
N VAL A 36 -10.76 9.35 12.64
CA VAL A 36 -11.86 9.45 11.67
C VAL A 36 -11.29 9.66 10.26
N ILE A 37 -10.33 10.56 10.08
CA ILE A 37 -9.67 10.78 8.80
C ILE A 37 -8.97 9.51 8.30
N ASP A 38 -8.27 8.79 9.18
CA ASP A 38 -7.62 7.52 8.83
C ASP A 38 -8.63 6.48 8.33
N SER A 39 -9.83 6.43 8.93
CA SER A 39 -10.90 5.52 8.50
C SER A 39 -11.44 5.82 7.09
N LEU A 40 -11.34 7.05 6.62
CA LEU A 40 -11.71 7.45 5.26
C LEU A 40 -10.66 7.07 4.22
N MET A 41 -9.42 6.80 4.64
CA MET A 41 -8.25 6.68 3.77
C MET A 41 -8.41 5.61 2.66
N GLU A 42 -9.11 4.50 2.95
CA GLU A 42 -9.28 3.44 1.95
C GLU A 42 -10.39 3.75 0.93
N ALA A 43 -11.54 4.24 1.39
CA ALA A 43 -12.71 4.49 0.55
C ALA A 43 -12.66 5.85 -0.16
N HIS A 44 -12.14 6.88 0.51
CA HIS A 44 -12.18 8.28 0.06
C HIS A 44 -10.84 8.97 0.30
N PRO A 45 -9.74 8.54 -0.35
CA PRO A 45 -8.38 9.04 -0.08
C PRO A 45 -8.23 10.54 -0.33
N GLN A 46 -8.90 11.10 -1.36
CA GLN A 46 -8.87 12.54 -1.62
C GLN A 46 -9.52 13.34 -0.49
N ALA A 47 -10.68 12.92 -0.01
CA ALA A 47 -11.35 13.58 1.10
C ALA A 47 -10.55 13.49 2.41
N ALA A 48 -9.84 12.38 2.63
CA ALA A 48 -8.94 12.23 3.76
C ALA A 48 -7.74 13.19 3.65
N TYR A 49 -7.13 13.29 2.46
CA TYR A 49 -6.03 14.24 2.19
C TYR A 49 -6.46 15.69 2.40
N ASP A 50 -7.58 16.11 1.83
CA ASP A 50 -8.10 17.47 1.99
C ASP A 50 -8.43 17.80 3.45
N SER A 51 -8.89 16.81 4.22
CA SER A 51 -9.14 16.96 5.65
C SER A 51 -7.86 17.07 6.47
N LEU A 52 -6.80 16.34 6.08
CA LEU A 52 -5.47 16.45 6.69
C LEU A 52 -4.83 17.81 6.39
N CYS A 53 -4.93 18.33 5.17
CA CYS A 53 -4.42 19.66 4.83
C CYS A 53 -5.10 20.76 5.66
N ARG A 54 -6.41 20.66 5.89
CA ARG A 54 -7.13 21.60 6.77
C ARG A 54 -6.72 21.46 8.22
N PHE A 55 -6.54 20.23 8.69
CA PHE A 55 -6.09 19.94 10.05
C PHE A 55 -4.68 20.52 10.28
N ASP A 56 -3.75 20.29 9.35
CA ASP A 56 -2.38 20.77 9.41
C ASP A 56 -2.31 22.31 9.48
N SER A 57 -3.08 23.00 8.62
CA SER A 57 -3.08 24.46 8.58
C SER A 57 -3.69 25.15 9.81
N LEU A 58 -4.57 24.48 10.56
CA LEU A 58 -5.34 25.08 11.64
C LEU A 58 -4.89 24.63 13.04
N GLU A 59 -4.32 23.46 13.17
CA GLU A 59 -4.14 22.78 14.46
C GLU A 59 -2.69 22.35 14.75
N MET A 60 -1.75 22.49 13.80
CA MET A 60 -0.40 21.93 13.96
C MET A 60 0.59 22.83 14.70
N GLU A 61 0.37 24.15 14.71
CA GLU A 61 1.34 25.10 15.29
C GLU A 61 1.63 24.83 16.78
N ASP A 62 0.58 24.50 17.54
CA ASP A 62 0.68 24.17 18.97
C ASP A 62 0.37 22.70 19.29
N ALA A 63 0.33 21.84 18.27
CA ALA A 63 -0.05 20.45 18.47
C ALA A 63 0.98 19.66 19.28
N PRO A 64 0.52 18.84 20.24
CA PRO A 64 1.41 17.91 20.92
C PRO A 64 2.13 16.97 19.96
N ARG A 65 3.36 16.60 20.28
CA ARG A 65 4.20 15.76 19.43
C ARG A 65 3.50 14.50 18.93
N LYS A 66 2.69 13.88 19.76
CA LYS A 66 1.88 12.70 19.39
C LYS A 66 0.90 12.99 18.24
N VAL A 67 0.20 14.10 18.32
CA VAL A 67 -0.76 14.55 17.30
C VAL A 67 -0.04 14.92 16.01
N ALA A 68 1.06 15.69 16.13
CA ALA A 68 1.88 16.08 15.01
C ALA A 68 2.44 14.87 14.23
N MET A 69 2.99 13.89 14.93
CA MET A 69 3.55 12.68 14.28
C MET A 69 2.46 11.82 13.64
N LYS A 70 1.27 11.70 14.28
CA LYS A 70 0.14 11.00 13.67
C LYS A 70 -0.35 11.70 12.41
N CYS A 71 -0.49 13.04 12.44
CA CYS A 71 -0.90 13.82 11.27
C CYS A 71 0.10 13.66 10.11
N ARG A 72 1.41 13.80 10.37
CA ARG A 72 2.46 13.61 9.36
C ARG A 72 2.47 12.20 8.77
N MET A 73 2.28 11.17 9.58
CA MET A 73 2.19 9.79 9.09
C MET A 73 0.96 9.59 8.20
N LEU A 74 -0.19 10.12 8.57
CA LEU A 74 -1.40 10.03 7.77
C LEU A 74 -1.31 10.85 6.48
N MET A 75 -0.65 12.01 6.52
CA MET A 75 -0.37 12.82 5.34
C MET A 75 0.47 12.04 4.33
N ALA A 76 1.56 11.43 4.76
CA ALA A 76 2.39 10.58 3.90
C ALA A 76 1.62 9.36 3.35
N LYS A 77 0.76 8.75 4.17
CA LYS A 77 -0.12 7.65 3.75
C LYS A 77 -1.08 8.11 2.63
N ALA A 78 -1.70 9.28 2.78
CA ALA A 78 -2.60 9.85 1.77
C ALA A 78 -1.84 10.21 0.48
N GLN A 79 -0.69 10.87 0.61
CA GLN A 79 0.17 11.24 -0.53
C GLN A 79 0.60 10.00 -1.32
N ASN A 80 1.07 8.96 -0.65
CA ASN A 80 1.45 7.71 -1.30
C ASN A 80 0.25 7.06 -2.03
N LYS A 81 -0.94 7.07 -1.43
CA LYS A 81 -2.14 6.48 -2.02
C LYS A 81 -2.66 7.27 -3.22
N LEU A 82 -2.48 8.58 -3.24
CA LEU A 82 -2.89 9.49 -4.31
C LEU A 82 -1.80 9.73 -5.35
N TYR A 83 -0.64 9.07 -5.23
CA TYR A 83 0.52 9.28 -6.10
C TYR A 83 0.99 10.75 -6.13
N LEU A 84 0.86 11.45 -5.00
CA LEU A 84 1.39 12.79 -4.78
C LEU A 84 2.84 12.72 -4.30
N SER A 85 3.56 13.85 -4.42
CA SER A 85 4.94 13.95 -3.90
C SER A 85 5.00 13.61 -2.42
N MET A 86 5.88 12.69 -2.08
CA MET A 86 6.15 12.29 -0.70
C MET A 86 6.99 13.36 0.02
N PRO A 87 6.93 13.44 1.37
CA PRO A 87 7.79 14.34 2.13
C PRO A 87 9.27 14.00 1.93
N THR A 88 10.17 14.91 2.32
CA THR A 88 11.60 14.62 2.32
C THR A 88 11.93 13.54 3.36
N ASP A 89 13.01 12.79 3.12
CA ASP A 89 13.48 11.74 4.02
C ASP A 89 13.81 12.28 5.42
N SER A 90 14.43 13.47 5.52
CA SER A 90 14.74 14.12 6.80
C SER A 90 13.50 14.44 7.63
N ILE A 91 12.43 14.96 7.00
CA ILE A 91 11.16 15.25 7.68
C ILE A 91 10.48 13.95 8.12
N PHE A 92 10.48 12.94 7.27
CA PHE A 92 9.80 11.70 7.60
C PHE A 92 10.58 10.81 8.59
N GLN A 93 11.91 10.98 8.68
CA GLN A 93 12.72 10.29 9.67
C GLN A 93 12.30 10.66 11.12
N GLU A 94 11.86 11.90 11.37
CA GLU A 94 11.31 12.29 12.68
C GLU A 94 10.07 11.47 13.06
N VAL A 95 9.23 11.13 12.07
CA VAL A 95 8.05 10.29 12.28
C VAL A 95 8.47 8.87 12.65
N VAL A 96 9.45 8.32 11.94
CA VAL A 96 9.99 6.99 12.22
C VAL A 96 10.62 6.93 13.62
N ASP A 97 11.47 7.89 13.97
CA ASP A 97 12.14 7.94 15.28
C ASP A 97 11.14 8.04 16.43
N TYR A 98 10.05 8.78 16.21
CA TYR A 98 8.97 8.87 17.18
C TYR A 98 8.27 7.52 17.37
N TYR A 99 7.84 6.87 16.28
CA TYR A 99 7.13 5.61 16.38
C TYR A 99 8.04 4.46 16.81
N ASP A 100 9.30 4.48 16.48
CA ASP A 100 10.29 3.50 16.96
C ASP A 100 10.39 3.49 18.48
N SER A 101 10.28 4.69 19.11
CA SER A 101 10.32 4.85 20.54
C SER A 101 8.97 4.62 21.25
N TRP A 102 7.86 5.02 20.63
CA TRP A 102 6.56 5.15 21.29
C TRP A 102 5.40 4.45 20.59
N GLY A 103 5.64 3.89 19.40
CA GLY A 103 4.62 3.24 18.59
C GLY A 103 4.38 1.79 18.97
N THR A 104 3.18 1.32 18.63
CA THR A 104 2.86 -0.12 18.58
C THR A 104 3.58 -0.77 17.40
N ASP A 105 3.67 -2.09 17.38
CA ASP A 105 4.30 -2.85 16.30
C ASP A 105 3.71 -2.49 14.91
N ASN A 106 2.39 -2.34 14.82
CA ASN A 106 1.72 -1.92 13.59
C ASN A 106 2.07 -0.48 13.18
N GLU A 107 2.18 0.45 14.13
CA GLU A 107 2.56 1.83 13.85
C GLU A 107 4.02 1.94 13.42
N LYS A 108 4.93 1.17 14.03
CA LYS A 108 6.33 1.06 13.61
C LYS A 108 6.42 0.50 12.18
N MET A 109 5.72 -0.61 11.91
CA MET A 109 5.64 -1.21 10.59
C MET A 109 5.13 -0.21 9.55
N GLN A 110 4.06 0.54 9.85
CA GLN A 110 3.51 1.55 8.96
C GLN A 110 4.49 2.70 8.71
N ALA A 111 5.18 3.19 9.76
CA ALA A 111 6.18 4.25 9.64
C ALA A 111 7.35 3.82 8.74
N TYR A 112 7.92 2.63 8.96
CA TYR A 112 8.99 2.09 8.12
C TYR A 112 8.53 1.78 6.69
N TYR A 113 7.30 1.31 6.49
CA TYR A 113 6.72 1.14 5.16
C TYR A 113 6.67 2.47 4.40
N LEU A 114 6.16 3.53 5.03
CA LEU A 114 6.06 4.84 4.39
C LEU A 114 7.45 5.49 4.16
N LEU A 115 8.42 5.28 5.06
CA LEU A 115 9.81 5.69 4.81
C LEU A 115 10.38 4.97 3.58
N GLY A 116 10.08 3.69 3.43
CA GLY A 116 10.42 2.94 2.21
C GLY A 116 9.80 3.55 0.95
N CYS A 117 8.54 4.01 1.03
CA CYS A 117 7.88 4.71 -0.08
C CYS A 117 8.54 6.07 -0.37
N VAL A 118 8.97 6.82 0.65
CA VAL A 118 9.74 8.07 0.48
C VAL A 118 11.03 7.80 -0.29
N TYR A 119 11.82 6.79 0.10
CA TYR A 119 13.05 6.45 -0.60
C TYR A 119 12.81 5.88 -2.01
N ARG A 120 11.73 5.12 -2.23
CA ARG A 120 11.32 4.67 -3.56
C ARG A 120 11.07 5.85 -4.49
N ASP A 121 10.33 6.86 -4.04
CA ASP A 121 10.02 8.06 -4.85
C ASP A 121 11.26 8.91 -5.13
N HIS A 122 12.23 8.92 -4.21
CA HIS A 122 13.55 9.51 -4.41
C HIS A 122 14.51 8.61 -5.22
N LYS A 123 14.04 7.44 -5.71
CA LYS A 123 14.82 6.47 -6.50
C LYS A 123 16.02 5.87 -5.74
N ASP A 124 15.98 5.86 -4.42
CA ASP A 124 16.97 5.23 -3.55
C ASP A 124 16.50 3.81 -3.18
N ALA A 125 16.61 2.89 -4.13
CA ALA A 125 16.18 1.51 -3.96
C ALA A 125 16.86 0.78 -2.78
N PRO A 126 18.17 0.96 -2.51
CA PRO A 126 18.81 0.35 -1.33
C PRO A 126 18.17 0.79 -0.01
N LYS A 127 17.95 2.10 0.19
CA LYS A 127 17.32 2.60 1.43
C LYS A 127 15.84 2.22 1.51
N ALA A 128 15.11 2.21 0.39
CA ALA A 128 13.74 1.71 0.34
C ALA A 128 13.68 0.26 0.80
N MET A 129 14.54 -0.61 0.27
CA MET A 129 14.61 -2.03 0.63
C MET A 129 14.96 -2.22 2.11
N MET A 130 15.91 -1.43 2.66
CA MET A 130 16.23 -1.47 4.09
C MET A 130 15.04 -1.10 4.96
N SER A 131 14.30 -0.06 4.59
CA SER A 131 13.11 0.39 5.31
C SER A 131 12.00 -0.66 5.26
N TYR A 132 11.76 -1.29 4.10
CA TYR A 132 10.78 -2.39 3.98
C TYR A 132 11.16 -3.61 4.82
N LYS A 133 12.44 -3.98 4.89
CA LYS A 133 12.91 -5.06 5.78
C LYS A 133 12.66 -4.74 7.24
N LYS A 134 12.94 -3.51 7.68
CA LYS A 134 12.61 -3.06 9.05
C LYS A 134 11.10 -3.09 9.32
N ALA A 135 10.26 -2.71 8.34
CA ALA A 135 8.82 -2.84 8.47
C ALA A 135 8.40 -4.30 8.73
N ILE A 136 8.99 -5.26 8.03
CA ILE A 136 8.72 -6.69 8.23
C ILE A 136 9.17 -7.15 9.63
N GLU A 137 10.33 -6.69 10.10
CA GLU A 137 10.84 -7.02 11.44
C GLU A 137 9.92 -6.53 12.57
N CYS A 138 9.20 -5.42 12.36
CA CYS A 138 8.19 -4.91 13.30
C CYS A 138 6.89 -5.72 13.30
N ALA A 139 6.63 -6.55 12.30
CA ALA A 139 5.37 -7.26 12.15
C ALA A 139 5.27 -8.47 13.08
N ASP A 140 4.41 -8.41 14.10
CA ASP A 140 4.06 -9.59 14.91
C ASP A 140 2.93 -10.39 14.24
N THR A 141 3.33 -11.31 13.34
CA THR A 141 2.39 -12.14 12.58
C THR A 141 1.68 -13.22 13.41
N LEU A 142 2.04 -13.40 14.66
CA LEU A 142 1.37 -14.31 15.58
C LEU A 142 0.12 -13.68 16.20
N ARG A 143 0.04 -12.35 16.24
CA ARG A 143 -1.10 -11.63 16.76
C ARG A 143 -2.19 -11.45 15.70
N LYS A 144 -3.44 -11.56 16.13
CA LYS A 144 -4.61 -11.32 15.25
C LYS A 144 -4.70 -9.87 14.79
N GLU A 145 -4.20 -8.95 15.59
CA GLU A 145 -4.22 -7.51 15.39
C GLU A 145 -3.11 -7.02 14.43
N CYS A 146 -2.26 -7.93 13.92
CA CYS A 146 -1.23 -7.58 12.94
C CYS A 146 -1.87 -6.93 11.69
N ASP A 147 -1.36 -5.79 11.25
CA ASP A 147 -1.79 -5.12 10.03
C ASP A 147 -1.25 -5.84 8.78
N TYR A 148 -1.90 -6.95 8.44
CA TYR A 148 -1.57 -7.73 7.25
C TYR A 148 -1.77 -6.95 5.95
N SER A 149 -2.60 -5.88 5.95
CA SER A 149 -2.76 -5.01 4.77
C SER A 149 -1.47 -4.24 4.49
N THR A 150 -0.89 -3.60 5.52
CA THR A 150 0.41 -2.93 5.37
C THR A 150 1.51 -3.94 5.03
N LEU A 151 1.53 -5.10 5.69
CA LEU A 151 2.54 -6.13 5.44
C LEU A 151 2.47 -6.67 3.99
N SER A 152 1.27 -6.87 3.44
CA SER A 152 1.07 -7.19 2.02
C SER A 152 1.69 -6.13 1.13
N LYS A 153 1.37 -4.85 1.35
CA LYS A 153 1.91 -3.73 0.58
C LYS A 153 3.44 -3.66 0.62
N VAL A 154 4.05 -3.95 1.78
CA VAL A 154 5.52 -4.01 1.93
C VAL A 154 6.11 -5.03 0.96
N TYR A 155 5.56 -6.25 0.93
CA TYR A 155 6.06 -7.30 0.03
C TYR A 155 5.84 -6.96 -1.45
N GLY A 156 4.71 -6.31 -1.81
CA GLY A 156 4.48 -5.83 -3.17
C GLY A 156 5.53 -4.81 -3.60
N GLN A 157 5.85 -3.83 -2.74
CA GLN A 157 6.90 -2.85 -3.04
C GLN A 157 8.31 -3.46 -3.16
N MET A 158 8.61 -4.47 -2.35
CA MET A 158 9.88 -5.22 -2.48
C MET A 158 9.92 -6.01 -3.79
N ALA A 159 8.81 -6.63 -4.18
CA ALA A 159 8.70 -7.33 -5.46
C ALA A 159 8.98 -6.40 -6.64
N ASP A 160 8.41 -5.19 -6.62
CA ASP A 160 8.67 -4.17 -7.65
C ASP A 160 10.17 -3.82 -7.75
N ILE A 161 10.84 -3.61 -6.61
CA ILE A 161 12.29 -3.33 -6.61
C ILE A 161 13.08 -4.50 -7.22
N TYR A 162 12.76 -5.74 -6.85
CA TYR A 162 13.43 -6.92 -7.41
C TYR A 162 13.15 -7.07 -8.91
N ARG A 163 11.91 -6.82 -9.35
CA ARG A 163 11.51 -6.84 -10.77
C ARG A 163 12.32 -5.85 -11.59
N PHE A 164 12.45 -4.61 -11.12
CA PHE A 164 13.27 -3.59 -11.80
C PHE A 164 14.76 -3.95 -11.87
N GLN A 165 15.23 -4.81 -10.98
CA GLN A 165 16.60 -5.33 -10.98
C GLN A 165 16.75 -6.67 -11.72
N TYR A 166 15.68 -7.16 -12.39
CA TYR A 166 15.63 -8.47 -13.04
C TYR A 166 15.91 -9.66 -12.10
N LEU A 167 15.69 -9.49 -10.82
CA LEU A 167 15.80 -10.53 -9.79
C LEU A 167 14.47 -11.27 -9.65
N HIS A 168 14.10 -11.97 -10.73
CA HIS A 168 12.76 -12.58 -10.89
C HIS A 168 12.42 -13.62 -9.81
N LYS A 169 13.39 -14.39 -9.33
CA LYS A 169 13.15 -15.39 -8.28
C LYS A 169 12.79 -14.75 -6.93
N GLU A 170 13.50 -13.69 -6.58
CA GLU A 170 13.26 -12.89 -5.39
C GLU A 170 11.90 -12.17 -5.49
N ALA A 171 11.58 -11.64 -6.67
CA ALA A 171 10.28 -11.03 -6.94
C ALA A 171 9.13 -12.04 -6.74
N ILE A 172 9.23 -13.26 -7.30
CA ILE A 172 8.24 -14.33 -7.08
C ILE A 172 8.04 -14.60 -5.58
N GLY A 173 9.13 -14.70 -4.80
CA GLY A 173 9.04 -14.93 -3.36
C GLY A 173 8.28 -13.81 -2.64
N CYS A 174 8.48 -12.56 -3.04
CA CYS A 174 7.75 -11.41 -2.50
C CYS A 174 6.30 -11.39 -2.96
N GLU A 175 6.00 -11.66 -4.23
CA GLU A 175 4.62 -11.72 -4.75
C GLU A 175 3.78 -12.82 -4.08
N GLN A 176 4.40 -13.96 -3.77
CA GLN A 176 3.72 -15.02 -2.99
C GLN A 176 3.33 -14.53 -1.60
N LYS A 177 4.19 -13.76 -0.93
CA LYS A 177 3.91 -13.16 0.39
C LYS A 177 2.87 -12.05 0.27
N TYR A 178 2.95 -11.21 -0.76
CA TYR A 178 1.94 -10.20 -1.08
C TYR A 178 0.55 -10.85 -1.16
N GLY A 179 0.37 -11.86 -2.01
CA GLY A 179 -0.90 -12.56 -2.16
C GLY A 179 -1.33 -13.27 -0.86
N TYR A 180 -0.41 -13.92 -0.15
CA TYR A 180 -0.70 -14.59 1.11
C TYR A 180 -1.30 -13.63 2.16
N TYR A 181 -0.69 -12.45 2.36
CA TYR A 181 -1.17 -11.48 3.35
C TYR A 181 -2.42 -10.74 2.87
N ALA A 182 -2.59 -10.50 1.56
CA ALA A 182 -3.82 -9.97 0.98
C ALA A 182 -5.01 -10.90 1.27
N ALA A 183 -4.83 -12.21 1.11
CA ALA A 183 -5.87 -13.19 1.42
C ALA A 183 -6.29 -13.16 2.91
N ARG A 184 -5.37 -12.90 3.84
CA ARG A 184 -5.67 -12.81 5.28
C ARG A 184 -6.58 -11.64 5.63
N VAL A 185 -6.57 -10.57 4.85
CA VAL A 185 -7.45 -9.40 5.01
C VAL A 185 -8.64 -9.44 4.07
N LYS A 186 -8.85 -10.57 3.37
CA LYS A 186 -9.93 -10.76 2.39
C LYS A 186 -9.87 -9.77 1.21
N ASP A 187 -8.70 -9.26 0.90
CA ASP A 187 -8.45 -8.51 -0.33
C ASP A 187 -8.27 -9.50 -1.49
N ASN A 188 -9.42 -9.95 -2.01
CA ASN A 188 -9.45 -10.94 -3.09
C ASN A 188 -8.83 -10.41 -4.38
N VAL A 189 -8.90 -9.11 -4.63
CA VAL A 189 -8.31 -8.50 -5.83
C VAL A 189 -6.79 -8.65 -5.79
N SER A 190 -6.15 -8.17 -4.72
CA SER A 190 -4.69 -8.26 -4.55
C SER A 190 -4.21 -9.72 -4.47
N PHE A 191 -4.97 -10.59 -3.79
CA PHE A 191 -4.65 -12.02 -3.75
C PHE A 191 -4.63 -12.64 -5.15
N ILE A 192 -5.68 -12.43 -5.95
CA ILE A 192 -5.76 -13.01 -7.29
C ILE A 192 -4.74 -12.37 -8.23
N GLN A 193 -4.54 -11.06 -8.13
CA GLN A 193 -3.57 -10.33 -8.96
C GLN A 193 -2.12 -10.79 -8.72
N SER A 194 -1.79 -11.31 -7.53
CA SER A 194 -0.46 -11.86 -7.27
C SER A 194 -0.06 -12.98 -8.25
N PHE A 195 -1.01 -13.77 -8.75
CA PHE A 195 -0.75 -14.80 -9.75
C PHE A 195 -0.34 -14.21 -11.11
N ASP A 196 -0.94 -13.08 -11.51
CA ASP A 196 -0.54 -12.37 -12.74
C ASP A 196 0.87 -11.78 -12.61
N PHE A 197 1.19 -11.19 -11.46
CA PHE A 197 2.54 -10.71 -11.20
C PHE A 197 3.57 -11.85 -11.24
N ILE A 198 3.29 -12.98 -10.58
CA ILE A 198 4.13 -14.19 -10.62
C ILE A 198 4.28 -14.72 -12.07
N ALA A 199 3.22 -14.68 -12.87
CA ALA A 199 3.27 -15.09 -14.27
C ALA A 199 4.27 -14.24 -15.08
N ASN A 200 4.25 -12.94 -14.89
CA ASN A 200 5.18 -12.02 -15.54
C ASN A 200 6.64 -12.28 -15.12
N GLU A 201 6.88 -12.63 -13.85
CA GLU A 201 8.22 -13.01 -13.40
C GLU A 201 8.69 -14.34 -14.04
N TYR A 202 7.78 -15.33 -14.22
CA TYR A 202 8.12 -16.55 -14.95
C TYR A 202 8.41 -16.29 -16.43
N LEU A 203 7.74 -15.31 -17.06
CA LEU A 203 8.13 -14.86 -18.39
C LEU A 203 9.54 -14.29 -18.42
N GLY A 204 9.89 -13.47 -17.44
CA GLY A 204 11.25 -12.94 -17.29
C GLY A 204 12.32 -14.03 -17.12
N LEU A 205 11.95 -15.17 -16.51
CA LEU A 205 12.81 -16.36 -16.39
C LEU A 205 12.80 -17.27 -17.64
N GLY A 206 11.97 -16.98 -18.65
CA GLY A 206 11.76 -17.84 -19.82
C GLY A 206 10.92 -19.11 -19.54
N ASP A 207 10.35 -19.26 -18.35
CA ASP A 207 9.47 -20.39 -17.98
C ASP A 207 8.02 -20.12 -18.44
N THR A 208 7.83 -20.19 -19.75
CA THR A 208 6.53 -19.91 -20.38
C THR A 208 5.40 -20.86 -19.93
N LEU A 209 5.73 -22.09 -19.53
CA LEU A 209 4.72 -23.05 -19.07
C LEU A 209 4.13 -22.62 -17.74
N LYS A 210 4.99 -22.24 -16.78
CA LYS A 210 4.51 -21.71 -15.49
C LYS A 210 3.82 -20.37 -15.65
N ALA A 211 4.28 -19.53 -16.56
CA ALA A 211 3.59 -18.27 -16.85
C ALA A 211 2.16 -18.50 -17.32
N ILE A 212 1.93 -19.45 -18.26
CA ILE A 212 0.60 -19.84 -18.71
C ILE A 212 -0.26 -20.34 -17.53
N GLU A 213 0.28 -21.25 -16.73
CA GLU A 213 -0.43 -21.83 -15.58
C GLU A 213 -0.90 -20.73 -14.60
N GLN A 214 -0.01 -19.81 -14.23
CA GLN A 214 -0.32 -18.73 -13.29
C GLN A 214 -1.34 -17.75 -13.89
N THR A 215 -1.19 -17.39 -15.17
CA THR A 215 -2.13 -16.48 -15.85
C THR A 215 -3.53 -17.11 -15.97
N GLN A 216 -3.62 -18.39 -16.35
CA GLN A 216 -4.90 -19.10 -16.40
C GLN A 216 -5.56 -19.16 -15.04
N LYS A 217 -4.80 -19.47 -13.98
CA LYS A 217 -5.29 -19.49 -12.61
C LYS A 217 -5.81 -18.11 -12.19
N CYS A 218 -5.09 -17.03 -12.51
CA CYS A 218 -5.53 -15.66 -12.25
C CYS A 218 -6.87 -15.38 -12.95
N HIS A 219 -6.96 -15.70 -14.24
CA HIS A 219 -8.16 -15.52 -15.04
C HIS A 219 -9.37 -16.24 -14.46
N GLU A 220 -9.23 -17.52 -14.16
CA GLU A 220 -10.31 -18.35 -13.60
C GLU A 220 -10.77 -17.83 -12.24
N LEU A 221 -9.84 -17.47 -11.35
CA LEU A 221 -10.18 -16.94 -10.03
C LEU A 221 -10.94 -15.62 -10.14
N PHE A 222 -10.54 -14.69 -11.01
CA PHE A 222 -11.30 -13.47 -11.24
C PHE A 222 -12.72 -13.78 -11.75
N LYS A 223 -12.88 -14.73 -12.65
CA LYS A 223 -14.21 -15.17 -13.13
C LYS A 223 -15.06 -15.77 -12.01
N MET A 224 -14.50 -16.66 -11.20
CA MET A 224 -15.18 -17.26 -10.05
C MET A 224 -15.68 -16.21 -9.04
N HIS A 225 -14.95 -15.11 -8.90
CA HIS A 225 -15.33 -13.97 -8.04
C HIS A 225 -16.25 -12.95 -8.75
N GLY A 226 -16.73 -13.21 -9.97
CA GLY A 226 -17.61 -12.31 -10.71
C GLY A 226 -16.91 -11.05 -11.26
N MET A 227 -15.58 -11.06 -11.33
CA MET A 227 -14.74 -9.90 -11.71
C MET A 227 -14.32 -9.99 -13.20
N GLN A 228 -15.31 -10.13 -14.12
CA GLN A 228 -15.07 -10.39 -15.55
C GLN A 228 -14.11 -9.42 -16.21
N LYS A 229 -14.21 -8.10 -15.88
CA LYS A 229 -13.32 -7.08 -16.44
C LYS A 229 -11.86 -7.26 -16.01
N LEU A 230 -11.62 -7.74 -14.78
CA LEU A 230 -10.27 -8.05 -14.30
C LEU A 230 -9.76 -9.36 -14.90
N ALA A 231 -10.64 -10.36 -15.04
CA ALA A 231 -10.31 -11.59 -15.73
C ALA A 231 -9.85 -11.31 -17.18
N ALA A 232 -10.58 -10.51 -17.93
CA ALA A 232 -10.21 -10.16 -19.29
C ALA A 232 -8.81 -9.50 -19.38
N LYS A 233 -8.42 -8.70 -18.38
CA LYS A 233 -7.08 -8.02 -18.36
C LYS A 233 -5.90 -8.99 -18.28
N THR A 234 -6.10 -10.26 -17.90
CA THR A 234 -5.02 -11.26 -17.85
C THR A 234 -4.76 -11.90 -19.21
N LEU A 235 -5.76 -11.89 -20.11
CA LEU A 235 -5.69 -12.58 -21.41
C LEU A 235 -4.60 -12.07 -22.36
N PRO A 236 -4.24 -10.77 -22.39
CA PRO A 236 -3.12 -10.29 -23.20
C PRO A 236 -1.83 -11.06 -22.98
N THR A 237 -1.53 -11.45 -21.74
CA THR A 237 -0.33 -12.24 -21.41
C THR A 237 -0.37 -13.60 -22.11
N LEU A 238 -1.51 -14.30 -22.08
CA LEU A 238 -1.66 -15.58 -22.78
C LEU A 238 -1.54 -15.42 -24.30
N ILE A 239 -2.21 -14.42 -24.86
CA ILE A 239 -2.16 -14.14 -26.31
C ILE A 239 -0.69 -13.90 -26.72
N TYR A 240 0.04 -13.06 -25.99
CA TYR A 240 1.46 -12.79 -26.24
C TYR A 240 2.29 -14.08 -26.21
N ILE A 241 2.13 -14.91 -25.18
CA ILE A 241 2.90 -16.17 -25.07
C ILE A 241 2.64 -17.09 -26.26
N TYR A 242 1.36 -17.30 -26.64
CA TYR A 242 1.01 -18.18 -27.74
C TYR A 242 1.47 -17.66 -29.09
N LEU A 243 1.47 -16.34 -29.32
CA LEU A 243 2.05 -15.73 -30.51
C LEU A 243 3.57 -15.96 -30.60
N GLN A 244 4.30 -15.73 -29.50
CA GLN A 244 5.75 -15.97 -29.43
C GLN A 244 6.11 -17.45 -29.71
N ARG A 245 5.20 -18.37 -29.39
CA ARG A 245 5.35 -19.81 -29.66
C ARG A 245 4.83 -20.24 -31.03
N SER A 246 4.38 -19.31 -31.88
CA SER A 246 3.74 -19.58 -33.17
C SER A 246 2.51 -20.49 -33.05
N GLN A 247 1.85 -20.49 -31.91
CA GLN A 247 0.61 -21.25 -31.62
C GLN A 247 -0.59 -20.34 -31.92
N TYR A 248 -0.82 -20.08 -33.19
CA TYR A 248 -1.79 -19.07 -33.64
C TYR A 248 -3.25 -19.44 -33.36
N ASN A 249 -3.59 -20.72 -33.32
CA ASN A 249 -4.95 -21.17 -33.01
C ASN A 249 -5.31 -20.86 -31.56
N GLU A 250 -4.40 -21.14 -30.62
CA GLU A 250 -4.56 -20.85 -29.21
C GLU A 250 -4.61 -19.32 -28.98
N ALA A 251 -3.72 -18.59 -29.64
CA ALA A 251 -3.72 -17.12 -29.57
C ALA A 251 -5.08 -16.55 -30.03
N ARG A 252 -5.62 -17.05 -31.16
CA ARG A 252 -6.94 -16.65 -31.68
C ARG A 252 -8.06 -16.95 -30.68
N CYS A 253 -8.05 -18.13 -30.09
CA CYS A 253 -9.04 -18.51 -29.08
C CYS A 253 -9.08 -17.52 -27.92
N TYR A 254 -7.91 -17.15 -27.37
CA TYR A 254 -7.84 -16.16 -26.28
C TYR A 254 -8.19 -14.75 -26.74
N MET A 255 -7.93 -14.38 -27.99
CA MET A 255 -8.37 -13.10 -28.55
C MET A 255 -9.91 -13.02 -28.62
N ASP A 256 -10.57 -14.09 -29.07
CA ASP A 256 -12.04 -14.15 -29.13
C ASP A 256 -12.67 -14.06 -27.72
N ILE A 257 -12.04 -14.71 -26.73
CA ILE A 257 -12.48 -14.62 -25.33
C ILE A 257 -12.28 -13.17 -24.81
N TYR A 258 -11.14 -12.57 -25.09
CA TYR A 258 -10.84 -11.18 -24.69
C TYR A 258 -11.86 -10.20 -25.28
N GLU A 259 -12.14 -10.30 -26.58
CA GLU A 259 -13.12 -9.44 -27.24
C GLU A 259 -14.50 -9.57 -26.60
N LYS A 260 -14.92 -10.80 -26.30
CA LYS A 260 -16.22 -11.08 -25.68
C LYS A 260 -16.33 -10.58 -24.24
N GLU A 261 -15.26 -10.74 -23.43
CA GLU A 261 -15.28 -10.44 -22.00
C GLU A 261 -14.93 -8.97 -21.68
N SER A 262 -14.03 -8.35 -22.46
CA SER A 262 -13.59 -6.97 -22.20
C SER A 262 -14.48 -5.91 -22.85
N GLY A 263 -15.03 -6.20 -24.02
CA GLY A 263 -15.68 -5.21 -24.88
C GLY A 263 -14.74 -4.11 -25.39
N LEU A 264 -13.42 -4.24 -25.18
CA LEU A 264 -12.41 -3.22 -25.44
C LEU A 264 -11.61 -3.45 -26.72
N PHE A 265 -11.79 -4.59 -27.36
CA PHE A 265 -10.98 -5.05 -28.49
C PHE A 265 -10.79 -4.01 -29.61
N ASN A 266 -11.86 -3.26 -29.94
CA ASN A 266 -11.82 -2.25 -30.99
C ASN A 266 -11.16 -0.91 -30.57
N ARG A 267 -10.69 -0.78 -29.33
CA ARG A 267 -10.17 0.46 -28.79
C ARG A 267 -8.68 0.44 -28.44
N GLU A 268 -8.08 -0.73 -28.32
CA GLU A 268 -6.67 -0.87 -27.94
C GLU A 268 -5.79 -1.21 -29.16
N LEU A 269 -4.96 -0.24 -29.55
CA LEU A 269 -4.08 -0.32 -30.72
C LEU A 269 -3.17 -1.55 -30.69
N ALA A 270 -2.68 -1.93 -29.51
CA ALA A 270 -1.81 -3.09 -29.32
C ALA A 270 -2.47 -4.41 -29.74
N PHE A 271 -3.78 -4.58 -29.46
CA PHE A 271 -4.52 -5.76 -29.90
C PHE A 271 -4.77 -5.79 -31.40
N TYR A 272 -4.83 -4.64 -32.05
CA TYR A 272 -4.97 -4.57 -33.48
C TYR A 272 -3.72 -5.13 -34.20
N GLU A 273 -2.55 -4.86 -33.68
CA GLU A 273 -1.28 -5.40 -34.16
C GLU A 273 -1.23 -6.92 -34.00
N TYR A 274 -1.55 -7.46 -32.83
CA TYR A 274 -1.63 -8.90 -32.57
C TYR A 274 -2.67 -9.61 -33.46
N ARG A 275 -3.85 -9.01 -33.64
CA ARG A 275 -4.87 -9.56 -34.54
C ARG A 275 -4.36 -9.65 -35.98
N THR A 276 -3.62 -8.66 -36.44
CA THR A 276 -3.07 -8.64 -37.79
C THR A 276 -2.04 -9.75 -38.01
N GLU A 277 -1.24 -10.07 -36.99
CA GLU A 277 -0.30 -11.20 -37.04
C GLU A 277 -1.00 -12.56 -37.01
N VAL A 278 -2.06 -12.72 -36.24
CA VAL A 278 -2.84 -13.97 -36.14
C VAL A 278 -3.66 -14.25 -37.39
N LEU A 279 -4.08 -13.24 -38.14
CA LEU A 279 -4.88 -13.38 -39.37
C LEU A 279 -4.04 -13.54 -40.64
N LYS A 280 -2.70 -13.34 -40.59
CA LYS A 280 -1.77 -13.67 -41.67
C LYS A 280 -1.51 -15.17 -41.73
#